data_b6f7607e055ae91a5e1ad2fc2c94332d
#
_entry.id   b6f7607e055ae91a5e1ad2fc2c94332d
#
_cell.length_a   1.000
_cell.length_b   1.000
_cell.length_c   1.000
_cell.angle_alpha   90.00
_cell.angle_beta   90.00
_cell.angle_gamma   90.00
#
_symmetry.space_group_name_H-M   'P 1'
#
loop_
_entity.id
_entity.type
_entity.pdbx_description
1 polymer ?
#
loop_
_entity_poly.entity_id
_entity_poly.type
_entity_poly.pdbx_seq_one_letter_code
_entity_poly.pdbx_strand_id
1 'polypeptide(L)'
;SCYEMLPALVQLRCREESRYKRLAGVRCMARVVLHIEGLAEEAVAAEDGELQLTDYGISGIPVFQLSRYASQALREGRRVRACIDFLPEIPEKDWAVFCLEQYRLCEGRTALQMGNGLVHKKIAQLLLAECGLKDGERVNRRTKKKVFAFLDSQRHFETEVIATNPAENA
;
A
#
# COMPACT_ATOMS: atom_id res chain seq x y z
N SER A 1 8.07 12.82 32.24
CA SER A 1 9.40 12.58 32.01
C SER A 1 9.69 12.32 30.59
N CYS A 2 10.81 12.80 30.22
CA CYS A 2 11.15 12.70 28.87
C CYS A 2 11.37 11.31 28.44
N TYR A 3 11.05 10.39 29.24
CA TYR A 3 11.38 9.10 28.91
C TYR A 3 10.32 8.27 28.55
N GLU A 4 9.28 8.84 28.52
CA GLU A 4 8.36 8.19 27.88
C GLU A 4 8.67 8.08 26.57
N MET A 5 9.45 7.29 26.38
CA MET A 5 9.91 7.11 25.32
C MET A 5 8.99 6.57 24.45
N LEU A 6 8.94 7.07 23.53
CA LEU A 6 8.49 6.60 22.38
C LEU A 6 8.84 5.21 22.27
N PRO A 7 7.90 4.37 22.08
CA PRO A 7 8.20 3.06 21.65
C PRO A 7 8.95 3.26 20.38
N ALA A 8 10.15 2.96 20.44
CA ALA A 8 11.05 3.22 19.41
C ALA A 8 10.57 2.72 18.07
N LEU A 9 9.92 1.60 18.01
CA LEU A 9 9.48 1.02 16.77
C LEU A 9 8.09 0.47 16.97
N VAL A 10 7.14 0.95 16.20
CA VAL A 10 5.78 0.47 16.29
C VAL A 10 5.32 0.05 14.90
N GLN A 11 4.78 -1.14 14.83
CA GLN A 11 4.21 -1.66 13.60
C GLN A 11 2.70 -1.47 13.64
N LEU A 12 2.09 -1.43 12.50
CA LEU A 12 0.64 -1.34 12.41
C LEU A 12 0.08 -2.68 11.94
N ARG A 13 -0.80 -3.25 12.76
CA ARG A 13 -1.53 -4.45 12.38
C ARG A 13 -2.72 -4.03 11.54
N CYS A 14 -2.91 -4.71 10.44
CA CYS A 14 -3.96 -4.39 9.50
C CYS A 14 -4.97 -5.54 9.40
N ARG A 15 -6.18 -5.19 9.01
CA ARG A 15 -7.22 -6.17 8.76
C ARG A 15 -6.88 -6.95 7.47
N GLU A 16 -7.53 -8.04 7.23
CA GLU A 16 -7.31 -8.84 6.03
C GLU A 16 -5.95 -9.53 6.02
N GLU A 17 -5.71 -10.33 7.06
CA GLU A 17 -4.46 -11.09 7.20
C GLU A 17 -4.07 -11.87 5.95
N SER A 18 -5.03 -12.40 5.22
CA SER A 18 -4.73 -13.18 4.02
C SER A 18 -3.96 -12.38 2.97
N ARG A 19 -4.22 -11.08 2.86
CA ARG A 19 -3.47 -10.21 1.95
C ARG A 19 -2.03 -10.09 2.40
N TYR A 20 -1.84 -9.86 3.70
CA TYR A 20 -0.51 -9.61 4.25
C TYR A 20 0.35 -10.86 4.26
N LYS A 21 -0.24 -12.04 4.43
CA LYS A 21 0.51 -13.29 4.30
C LYS A 21 1.11 -13.44 2.91
N ARG A 22 0.42 -12.95 1.89
CA ARG A 22 0.92 -12.98 0.52
C ARG A 22 2.01 -11.93 0.26
N LEU A 23 2.07 -10.88 1.08
CA LEU A 23 3.01 -9.78 0.90
C LEU A 23 4.20 -9.83 1.85
N ALA A 24 4.18 -10.73 2.82
CA ALA A 24 5.20 -10.77 3.87
C ALA A 24 6.62 -10.84 3.31
N GLY A 25 7.47 -10.02 3.88
CA GLY A 25 8.88 -9.97 3.48
C GLY A 25 9.21 -8.94 2.40
N VAL A 26 8.23 -8.31 1.82
CA VAL A 26 8.46 -7.30 0.78
C VAL A 26 8.92 -5.99 1.42
N ARG A 27 9.92 -5.36 0.83
CA ARG A 27 10.35 -4.02 1.17
C ARG A 27 10.32 -3.18 -0.09
N CYS A 28 9.78 -2.00 0.00
CA CYS A 28 9.70 -1.11 -1.16
C CYS A 28 9.52 0.33 -0.74
N MET A 29 9.92 1.25 -1.60
CA MET A 29 9.63 2.66 -1.36
C MET A 29 8.14 2.89 -1.58
N ALA A 30 7.53 3.62 -0.69
CA ALA A 30 6.10 3.90 -0.77
C ALA A 30 5.76 5.19 -0.06
N ARG A 31 4.59 5.73 -0.38
CA ARG A 31 3.99 6.80 0.41
C ARG A 31 2.84 6.18 1.18
N VAL A 32 2.77 6.44 2.47
CA VAL A 32 1.67 5.98 3.32
C VAL A 32 0.90 7.20 3.80
N VAL A 33 -0.39 7.22 3.55
CA VAL A 33 -1.28 8.29 3.96
C VAL A 33 -2.26 7.73 4.98
N LEU A 34 -2.36 8.40 6.12
CA LEU A 34 -3.23 7.96 7.20
C LEU A 34 -4.51 8.78 7.21
N HIS A 35 -5.64 8.09 7.28
CA HIS A 35 -6.97 8.69 7.39
C HIS A 35 -7.64 8.23 8.67
N ILE A 36 -8.19 9.15 9.43
CA ILE A 36 -8.86 8.85 10.70
C ILE A 36 -10.32 9.27 10.61
N GLU A 37 -11.23 8.34 10.90
CA GLU A 37 -12.66 8.61 10.87
C GLU A 37 -13.04 9.67 11.91
N GLY A 38 -13.92 10.54 11.55
CA GLY A 38 -14.37 11.60 12.45
C GLY A 38 -13.55 12.87 12.41
N LEU A 39 -12.46 12.88 11.69
CA LEU A 39 -11.71 14.07 11.38
C LEU A 39 -12.07 14.51 9.95
N ALA A 40 -11.58 15.66 9.53
CA ALA A 40 -11.85 16.13 8.17
C ALA A 40 -11.50 15.06 7.14
N GLU A 41 -12.18 15.09 6.01
CA GLU A 41 -11.95 14.09 4.96
C GLU A 41 -10.52 14.04 4.45
N GLU A 42 -9.77 15.06 4.73
CA GLU A 42 -8.40 15.12 4.32
C GLU A 42 -7.50 14.19 5.13
N ALA A 43 -6.41 13.79 4.52
CA ALA A 43 -5.44 12.96 5.17
C ALA A 43 -4.87 13.63 6.42
N VAL A 44 -4.79 12.86 7.49
CA VAL A 44 -4.27 13.37 8.76
C VAL A 44 -2.76 13.54 8.70
N ALA A 45 -2.09 12.61 8.05
CA ALA A 45 -0.63 12.63 7.94
C ALA A 45 -0.19 11.73 6.78
N ALA A 46 0.96 12.04 6.22
CA ALA A 46 1.54 11.24 5.14
C ALA A 46 3.05 11.20 5.31
N GLU A 47 3.64 10.06 5.02
CA GLU A 47 5.08 9.86 5.09
C GLU A 47 5.57 9.00 3.94
N ASP A 48 6.75 9.34 3.42
CA ASP A 48 7.40 8.59 2.36
C ASP A 48 8.58 7.84 2.95
N GLY A 49 8.89 6.69 2.42
CA GLY A 49 10.07 5.93 2.82
C GLY A 49 9.98 4.46 2.49
N GLU A 50 10.95 3.71 2.99
CA GLU A 50 10.95 2.26 2.79
C GLU A 50 9.89 1.61 3.67
N LEU A 51 8.90 1.03 3.02
CA LEU A 51 7.84 0.30 3.68
C LEU A 51 8.22 -1.17 3.77
N GLN A 52 7.94 -1.78 4.90
CA GLN A 52 8.11 -3.21 5.08
C GLN A 52 6.74 -3.84 5.24
N LEU A 53 6.46 -4.85 4.43
CA LEU A 53 5.21 -5.58 4.51
C LEU A 53 5.46 -6.86 5.30
N THR A 54 4.68 -7.05 6.35
CA THR A 54 4.79 -8.21 7.25
C THR A 54 3.57 -9.09 7.07
N ASP A 55 3.53 -10.23 7.72
CA ASP A 55 2.39 -11.16 7.61
C ASP A 55 1.14 -10.68 8.34
N TYR A 56 1.20 -9.56 9.03
CA TYR A 56 0.04 -9.01 9.75
C TYR A 56 -0.19 -7.52 9.48
N GLY A 57 0.65 -6.87 8.69
CA GLY A 57 0.46 -5.45 8.41
C GLY A 57 1.68 -4.77 7.85
N ILE A 58 1.94 -3.56 8.31
CA ILE A 58 2.97 -2.70 7.76
C ILE A 58 3.94 -2.21 8.83
N SER A 59 5.18 -1.99 8.43
CA SER A 59 6.26 -1.55 9.28
C SER A 59 7.22 -0.68 8.45
N GLY A 60 8.27 -0.19 9.07
CA GLY A 60 9.26 0.64 8.40
C GLY A 60 9.20 2.09 8.84
N ILE A 61 10.17 2.86 8.40
CA ILE A 61 10.32 4.25 8.85
C ILE A 61 9.05 5.09 8.68
N PRO A 62 8.38 5.08 7.52
CA PRO A 62 7.16 5.89 7.38
C PRO A 62 6.06 5.47 8.34
N VAL A 63 5.98 4.19 8.65
CA VAL A 63 4.98 3.67 9.58
C VAL A 63 5.28 4.12 11.01
N PHE A 64 6.55 4.13 11.41
CA PHE A 64 6.91 4.59 12.74
C PHE A 64 6.49 6.04 12.97
N GLN A 65 6.65 6.85 11.95
CA GLN A 65 6.28 8.26 12.06
C GLN A 65 4.77 8.46 12.16
N LEU A 66 4.00 7.58 11.52
CA LEU A 66 2.54 7.67 11.54
C LEU A 66 1.90 6.96 12.72
N SER A 67 2.64 6.05 13.36
CA SER A 67 2.07 5.15 14.37
C SER A 67 1.48 5.86 15.58
N ARG A 68 2.03 7.00 15.96
CA ARG A 68 1.50 7.72 17.12
C ARG A 68 0.11 8.29 16.83
N TYR A 69 -0.15 8.73 15.61
CA TYR A 69 -1.47 9.21 15.22
C TYR A 69 -2.46 8.05 15.21
N ALA A 70 -2.05 6.92 14.66
CA ALA A 70 -2.87 5.72 14.63
C ALA A 70 -3.17 5.22 16.05
N SER A 71 -2.15 5.17 16.90
CA SER A 71 -2.30 4.72 18.28
C SER A 71 -3.30 5.57 19.04
N GLN A 72 -3.17 6.88 18.94
CA GLN A 72 -4.08 7.80 19.62
C GLN A 72 -5.51 7.64 19.11
N ALA A 73 -5.70 7.58 17.81
CA ALA A 73 -7.02 7.44 17.22
C ALA A 73 -7.69 6.13 17.64
N LEU A 74 -6.94 5.04 17.65
CA LEU A 74 -7.47 3.74 18.07
C LEU A 74 -7.86 3.76 19.55
N ARG A 75 -7.09 4.43 20.41
CA ARG A 75 -7.46 4.57 21.81
C ARG A 75 -8.73 5.38 22.00
N GLU A 76 -9.01 6.28 21.09
CA GLU A 76 -10.23 7.08 21.10
C GLU A 76 -11.41 6.35 20.45
N GLY A 77 -11.22 5.13 20.04
CA GLY A 77 -12.28 4.33 19.40
C GLY A 77 -12.56 4.72 17.95
N ARG A 78 -11.66 5.45 17.32
CA ARG A 78 -11.83 5.86 15.92
C ARG A 78 -11.30 4.82 14.97
N ARG A 79 -11.91 4.72 13.81
CA ARG A 79 -11.40 3.83 12.76
C ARG A 79 -10.25 4.52 12.04
N VAL A 80 -9.23 3.75 11.70
CA VAL A 80 -8.03 4.24 11.05
C VAL A 80 -7.80 3.47 9.77
N ARG A 81 -7.59 4.18 8.66
CA ARG A 81 -7.24 3.58 7.39
C ARG A 81 -5.91 4.11 6.92
N ALA A 82 -5.16 3.29 6.24
CA ALA A 82 -3.96 3.71 5.55
C ALA A 82 -4.15 3.50 4.06
N CYS A 83 -3.69 4.44 3.26
CA CYS A 83 -3.66 4.30 1.82
C CYS A 83 -2.19 4.29 1.40
N ILE A 84 -1.77 3.24 0.72
CA ILE A 84 -0.39 3.05 0.32
C ILE A 84 -0.26 3.26 -1.17
N ASP A 85 0.66 4.14 -1.55
CA ASP A 85 1.02 4.38 -2.94
C ASP A 85 2.38 3.71 -3.18
N PHE A 86 2.39 2.67 -4.01
CA PHE A 86 3.61 1.94 -4.34
C PHE A 86 4.39 2.58 -5.49
N LEU A 87 3.88 3.65 -6.08
CA LEU A 87 4.54 4.38 -7.17
C LEU A 87 4.62 5.87 -6.84
N PRO A 88 5.18 6.21 -5.66
CA PRO A 88 5.14 7.60 -5.19
C PRO A 88 5.95 8.57 -6.04
N GLU A 89 6.88 8.05 -6.86
CA GLU A 89 7.71 8.89 -7.71
C GLU A 89 6.97 9.44 -8.92
N ILE A 90 5.77 8.94 -9.22
CA ILE A 90 5.01 9.42 -10.37
C ILE A 90 4.05 10.51 -9.90
N PRO A 91 4.21 11.75 -10.36
CA PRO A 91 3.31 12.84 -9.96
C PRO A 91 1.87 12.55 -10.39
N GLU A 92 0.92 13.00 -9.57
CA GLU A 92 -0.50 12.81 -9.88
C GLU A 92 -0.88 13.38 -11.25
N LYS A 93 -0.32 14.51 -11.60
CA LYS A 93 -0.60 15.15 -12.89
C LYS A 93 -0.18 14.31 -14.09
N ASP A 94 0.76 13.39 -13.89
CA ASP A 94 1.29 12.56 -14.97
C ASP A 94 0.66 11.17 -14.99
N TRP A 95 -0.18 10.86 -14.02
CA TRP A 95 -0.68 9.50 -13.82
C TRP A 95 -1.48 8.95 -15.00
N ALA A 96 -2.42 9.75 -15.53
CA ALA A 96 -3.25 9.31 -16.65
C ALA A 96 -2.42 8.97 -17.88
N VAL A 97 -1.44 9.82 -18.19
CA VAL A 97 -0.53 9.61 -19.32
C VAL A 97 0.33 8.39 -19.09
N PHE A 98 0.84 8.24 -17.87
CA PHE A 98 1.65 7.10 -17.49
C PHE A 98 0.89 5.78 -17.69
N CYS A 99 -0.35 5.69 -17.24
CA CYS A 99 -1.17 4.49 -17.40
C CYS A 99 -1.40 4.15 -18.87
N LEU A 100 -1.69 5.15 -19.67
CA LEU A 100 -1.91 4.94 -21.09
C LEU A 100 -0.65 4.44 -21.78
N GLU A 101 0.49 5.01 -21.45
CA GLU A 101 1.78 4.58 -21.97
C GLU A 101 2.10 3.15 -21.56
N GLN A 102 1.87 2.79 -20.30
CA GLN A 102 2.10 1.43 -19.82
C GLN A 102 1.21 0.43 -20.59
N TYR A 103 -0.04 0.77 -20.79
CA TYR A 103 -0.93 -0.09 -21.55
C TYR A 103 -0.39 -0.31 -22.97
N ARG A 104 0.03 0.75 -23.63
CA ARG A 104 0.54 0.66 -25.00
C ARG A 104 1.84 -0.12 -25.09
N LEU A 105 2.76 0.12 -24.13
CA LEU A 105 4.04 -0.56 -24.12
C LEU A 105 3.90 -2.05 -23.83
N CYS A 106 2.94 -2.42 -23.03
CA CYS A 106 2.78 -3.79 -22.58
C CYS A 106 1.73 -4.58 -23.35
N GLU A 107 1.10 -3.97 -24.35
CA GLU A 107 0.08 -4.64 -25.14
C GLU A 107 0.64 -5.92 -25.73
N GLY A 108 -0.06 -7.02 -25.54
CA GLY A 108 0.40 -8.34 -25.97
C GLY A 108 1.27 -9.08 -24.95
N ARG A 109 1.79 -8.40 -23.95
CA ARG A 109 2.54 -9.05 -22.88
C ARG A 109 1.57 -9.56 -21.81
N THR A 110 2.06 -10.39 -20.90
CA THR A 110 1.23 -10.86 -19.81
C THR A 110 1.03 -9.75 -18.78
N ALA A 111 -0.08 -9.82 -18.06
CA ALA A 111 -0.37 -8.84 -16.99
C ALA A 111 0.73 -8.86 -15.93
N LEU A 112 1.26 -10.04 -15.60
CA LEU A 112 2.33 -10.14 -14.61
C LEU A 112 3.62 -9.48 -15.11
N GLN A 113 3.95 -9.64 -16.39
CA GLN A 113 5.12 -8.96 -16.95
C GLN A 113 5.01 -7.44 -16.82
N MET A 114 3.81 -6.90 -17.06
CA MET A 114 3.57 -5.48 -16.88
C MET A 114 3.75 -5.08 -15.41
N GLY A 115 3.17 -5.86 -14.51
CA GLY A 115 3.26 -5.57 -13.07
C GLY A 115 4.69 -5.65 -12.54
N ASN A 116 5.46 -6.64 -12.98
CA ASN A 116 6.84 -6.81 -12.53
C ASN A 116 7.75 -5.65 -12.97
N GLY A 117 7.38 -4.94 -14.00
CA GLY A 117 8.11 -3.75 -14.43
C GLY A 117 7.87 -2.53 -13.54
N LEU A 118 6.87 -2.59 -12.65
CA LEU A 118 6.45 -1.46 -11.84
C LEU A 118 6.64 -1.67 -10.35
N VAL A 119 6.26 -2.82 -9.84
CA VAL A 119 6.27 -3.12 -8.40
C VAL A 119 6.81 -4.52 -8.14
N HIS A 120 7.07 -4.82 -6.87
CA HIS A 120 7.52 -6.15 -6.47
C HIS A 120 6.52 -7.22 -6.92
N LYS A 121 7.04 -8.36 -7.34
CA LYS A 121 6.22 -9.47 -7.86
C LYS A 121 5.06 -9.87 -6.94
N LYS A 122 5.31 -9.96 -5.65
CA LYS A 122 4.24 -10.32 -4.69
C LYS A 122 3.12 -9.28 -4.68
N ILE A 123 3.45 -8.01 -4.78
CA ILE A 123 2.47 -6.93 -4.84
C ILE A 123 1.68 -7.05 -6.15
N ALA A 124 2.38 -7.23 -7.27
CA ALA A 124 1.74 -7.36 -8.58
C ALA A 124 0.76 -8.54 -8.59
N GLN A 125 1.17 -9.70 -8.10
CA GLN A 125 0.31 -10.88 -8.09
C GLN A 125 -0.95 -10.68 -7.24
N LEU A 126 -0.80 -10.09 -6.07
CA LEU A 126 -1.96 -9.83 -5.22
C LEU A 126 -2.93 -8.86 -5.90
N LEU A 127 -2.44 -7.75 -6.40
CA LEU A 127 -3.29 -6.74 -7.02
C LEU A 127 -3.94 -7.21 -8.31
N LEU A 128 -3.24 -8.02 -9.10
CA LEU A 128 -3.83 -8.64 -10.29
C LEU A 128 -5.03 -9.51 -9.89
N ALA A 129 -4.84 -10.36 -8.88
CA ALA A 129 -5.90 -11.23 -8.41
C ALA A 129 -7.10 -10.42 -7.91
N GLU A 130 -6.85 -9.35 -7.19
CA GLU A 130 -7.92 -8.48 -6.68
C GLU A 130 -8.67 -7.75 -7.81
N CYS A 131 -8.01 -7.52 -8.93
CA CYS A 131 -8.64 -6.91 -10.10
C CYS A 131 -9.26 -7.93 -11.06
N GLY A 132 -9.19 -9.21 -10.72
CA GLY A 132 -9.77 -10.26 -11.56
C GLY A 132 -8.92 -10.63 -12.77
N LEU A 133 -7.60 -10.39 -12.69
CA LEU A 133 -6.69 -10.78 -13.75
C LEU A 133 -5.82 -11.94 -13.30
N LYS A 134 -5.67 -12.93 -14.17
CA LYS A 134 -4.71 -14.00 -13.92
C LYS A 134 -3.34 -13.54 -14.39
N ASP A 135 -2.28 -14.07 -13.80
CA ASP A 135 -0.91 -13.68 -14.11
C ASP A 135 -0.57 -13.77 -15.60
N GLY A 136 -1.05 -14.82 -16.25
CA GLY A 136 -0.76 -15.08 -17.66
C GLY A 136 -1.72 -14.43 -18.66
N GLU A 137 -2.74 -13.71 -18.20
CA GLU A 137 -3.62 -13.04 -19.13
C GLU A 137 -2.89 -11.92 -19.85
N ARG A 138 -3.23 -11.71 -21.11
CA ARG A 138 -2.54 -10.71 -21.92
C ARG A 138 -3.16 -9.34 -21.76
N VAL A 139 -2.33 -8.33 -21.83
CA VAL A 139 -2.75 -6.94 -21.87
C VAL A 139 -3.27 -6.70 -23.29
N ASN A 140 -4.55 -6.46 -23.42
CA ASN A 140 -5.20 -6.22 -24.71
C ASN A 140 -6.54 -5.52 -24.51
N ARG A 141 -7.28 -5.34 -25.62
CA ARG A 141 -8.56 -4.63 -25.56
C ARG A 141 -9.58 -5.31 -24.64
N ARG A 142 -9.56 -6.63 -24.55
CA ARG A 142 -10.51 -7.37 -23.72
C ARG A 142 -10.22 -7.19 -22.23
N THR A 143 -8.96 -7.07 -21.86
CA THR A 143 -8.55 -6.90 -20.48
C THR A 143 -8.32 -5.44 -20.09
N LYS A 144 -8.49 -4.50 -21.03
CA LYS A 144 -8.13 -3.09 -20.83
C LYS A 144 -8.68 -2.49 -19.54
N LYS A 145 -9.95 -2.70 -19.27
CA LYS A 145 -10.59 -2.14 -18.08
C LYS A 145 -9.95 -2.66 -16.81
N LYS A 146 -9.70 -3.97 -16.74
CA LYS A 146 -9.06 -4.60 -15.59
C LYS A 146 -7.60 -4.17 -15.46
N VAL A 147 -6.94 -3.98 -16.60
CA VAL A 147 -5.54 -3.51 -16.62
C VAL A 147 -5.43 -2.11 -16.03
N PHE A 148 -6.32 -1.20 -16.41
CA PHE A 148 -6.32 0.15 -15.85
C PHE A 148 -6.68 0.14 -14.36
N ALA A 149 -7.62 -0.73 -13.94
CA ALA A 149 -7.93 -0.91 -12.53
C ALA A 149 -6.70 -1.41 -11.75
N PHE A 150 -5.95 -2.34 -12.33
CA PHE A 150 -4.73 -2.86 -11.73
C PHE A 150 -3.66 -1.76 -11.59
N LEU A 151 -3.45 -0.97 -12.62
CA LEU A 151 -2.50 0.14 -12.55
C LEU A 151 -2.88 1.11 -11.43
N ASP A 152 -4.16 1.45 -11.36
CA ASP A 152 -4.65 2.38 -10.37
C ASP A 152 -4.55 1.83 -8.95
N SER A 153 -4.77 0.53 -8.78
CA SER A 153 -4.67 -0.12 -7.47
C SER A 153 -3.28 -0.07 -6.87
N GLN A 154 -2.25 0.13 -7.68
CA GLN A 154 -0.88 0.25 -7.19
C GLN A 154 -0.65 1.58 -6.44
N ARG A 155 -1.51 2.56 -6.67
CA ARG A 155 -1.43 3.85 -5.98
C ARG A 155 -2.45 3.97 -4.86
N HIS A 156 -3.43 3.09 -4.84
CA HIS A 156 -4.55 3.21 -3.90
C HIS A 156 -4.76 1.89 -3.16
N PHE A 157 -3.70 1.38 -2.57
CA PHE A 157 -3.80 0.16 -1.76
C PHE A 157 -4.32 0.56 -0.39
N GLU A 158 -5.61 0.35 -0.17
CA GLU A 158 -6.22 0.74 1.08
C GLU A 158 -6.30 -0.41 2.06
N THR A 159 -6.08 -0.12 3.32
CA THR A 159 -6.10 -1.11 4.38
C THR A 159 -6.62 -0.47 5.67
N GLU A 160 -7.32 -1.24 6.47
CA GLU A 160 -7.78 -0.77 7.78
C GLU A 160 -6.75 -1.15 8.84
N VAL A 161 -6.33 -0.18 9.64
CA VAL A 161 -5.39 -0.39 10.74
C VAL A 161 -6.21 -0.73 11.97
N ILE A 162 -5.94 -1.87 12.59
CA ILE A 162 -6.74 -2.35 13.72
C ILE A 162 -6.00 -2.34 15.06
N ALA A 163 -4.69 -2.26 15.04
CA ALA A 163 -3.89 -2.21 16.27
C ALA A 163 -2.48 -1.72 15.98
N THR A 164 -1.80 -1.30 17.02
CA THR A 164 -0.38 -1.02 16.95
C THR A 164 0.35 -2.11 17.73
N ASN A 165 1.44 -2.60 17.16
CA ASN A 165 2.25 -3.61 17.83
C ASN A 165 3.64 -3.04 18.05
N PRO A 166 4.17 -3.11 19.26
CA PRO A 166 5.57 -2.77 19.47
C PRO A 166 6.45 -3.73 18.69
N ALA A 167 7.47 -3.21 18.04
CA ALA A 167 8.40 -4.04 17.30
C ALA A 167 9.52 -4.51 18.20
N GLU A 168 9.18 -4.90 19.41
CA GLU A 168 10.18 -5.23 20.39
C GLU A 168 10.97 -6.46 20.10
N ASN A 169 10.44 -7.34 19.31
CA ASN A 169 11.14 -8.56 19.01
C ASN A 169 11.83 -8.47 17.66
N ALA A 170 11.88 -7.31 17.14
CA ALA A 170 12.52 -7.10 15.85
C ALA A 170 14.03 -7.17 16.02
#